data_538b6a26d4168ba10ea73003470492d6
#
_entry.id   538b6a26d4168ba10ea73003470492d6
#
_cell.length_a   1.000
_cell.length_b   1.000
_cell.length_c   1.000
_cell.angle_alpha   90.00
_cell.angle_beta   90.00
_cell.angle_gamma   90.00
#
_symmetry.space_group_name_H-M   'P 1'
#
loop_
_entity.id
_entity.type
_entity.pdbx_description
1 polymer ?
#
loop_
_entity_poly.entity_id
_entity_poly.type
_entity_poly.pdbx_seq_one_letter_code
_entity_poly.pdbx_strand_id
1 'polypeptide(L)'
;MPPDPQTVALYITACASGTVTGDTKPNSVSTIERRLSSLSWNYAQRGLPLDRKDRHIATVMAGTRNKHAAPPRQKEAILPEDLIAMLETLDCGTLRGLRDRAMLLLGFAGGLRRSEIVALDIDRDRTEDGRGWIEILDKGMLVSLRGKTGWREVEVGRGSSDATCPVVAVQTWLKLAGIAHGPLFRRVTGQGKAVGADRLNDQEVARLVKRTALAAGVRGDLPEGERRKLFSGHSLRAGLASSTEVDERYVQKQLGHASAEMTRRYQRRRDRFRVNLTKASGL
;
A
#
# COMPACT_ATOMS: atom_id res chain seq x y z
N MET A 1 6.14 -1.83 38.19
CA MET A 1 7.05 -0.71 38.38
C MET A 1 6.55 0.45 37.52
N PRO A 2 6.35 1.65 38.06
CA PRO A 2 5.90 2.81 37.30
C PRO A 2 6.93 3.18 36.23
N PRO A 3 6.50 3.79 35.11
CA PRO A 3 7.42 4.24 34.07
C PRO A 3 8.29 5.39 34.61
N ASP A 4 9.60 5.24 34.49
CA ASP A 4 10.53 6.31 34.79
C ASP A 4 10.83 7.13 33.53
N PRO A 5 10.51 8.45 33.50
CA PRO A 5 10.71 9.29 32.32
C PRO A 5 12.17 9.40 31.87
N GLN A 6 13.14 9.35 32.79
CA GLN A 6 14.56 9.39 32.44
C GLN A 6 15.00 8.12 31.71
N THR A 7 14.59 6.95 32.19
CA THR A 7 14.84 5.66 31.52
C THR A 7 14.21 5.64 30.12
N VAL A 8 12.99 6.17 29.97
CA VAL A 8 12.33 6.29 28.64
C VAL A 8 13.11 7.24 27.73
N ALA A 9 13.61 8.36 28.23
CA ALA A 9 14.44 9.30 27.48
C ALA A 9 15.76 8.67 27.01
N LEU A 10 16.42 7.90 27.87
CA LEU A 10 17.62 7.12 27.51
C LEU A 10 17.32 6.08 26.42
N TYR A 11 16.19 5.38 26.54
CA TYR A 11 15.75 4.44 25.50
C TYR A 11 15.52 5.13 24.16
N ILE A 12 14.89 6.31 24.14
CA ILE A 12 14.70 7.11 22.91
C ILE A 12 16.05 7.47 22.30
N THR A 13 17.01 7.92 23.14
CA THR A 13 18.37 8.26 22.70
C THR A 13 19.07 7.05 22.10
N ALA A 14 19.00 5.89 22.76
CA ALA A 14 19.58 4.65 22.26
C ALA A 14 18.92 4.19 20.94
N CYS A 15 17.60 4.38 20.78
CA CYS A 15 16.92 4.16 19.52
C CYS A 15 17.44 5.09 18.41
N ALA A 16 17.67 6.36 18.71
CA ALA A 16 18.16 7.36 17.76
C ALA A 16 19.63 7.16 17.38
N SER A 17 20.45 6.61 18.28
CA SER A 17 21.85 6.27 18.00
C SER A 17 22.07 4.90 17.37
N GLY A 18 21.05 4.01 17.40
CA GLY A 18 21.15 2.64 16.88
C GLY A 18 21.75 1.64 17.87
N THR A 19 21.81 1.95 19.16
CA THR A 19 22.48 1.10 20.18
C THR A 19 21.54 0.13 20.90
N VAL A 20 20.21 0.18 20.66
CA VAL A 20 19.22 -0.63 21.41
C VAL A 20 19.30 -2.13 21.13
N THR A 21 19.65 -2.52 19.91
CA THR A 21 19.55 -3.94 19.48
C THR A 21 20.86 -4.53 18.98
N GLY A 22 22.00 -3.86 19.22
CA GLY A 22 23.26 -4.25 18.59
C GLY A 22 23.31 -3.96 17.08
N ASP A 23 22.18 -3.61 16.48
CA ASP A 23 22.10 -3.09 15.14
C ASP A 23 22.62 -1.65 15.13
N THR A 24 23.71 -1.41 14.41
CA THR A 24 24.36 -0.09 14.30
C THR A 24 23.52 0.94 13.54
N LYS A 25 22.29 0.60 13.16
CA LYS A 25 21.44 1.47 12.35
C LYS A 25 20.45 2.27 13.22
N PRO A 26 20.53 3.61 13.19
CA PRO A 26 19.59 4.49 13.86
C PRO A 26 18.15 4.26 13.39
N ASN A 27 17.21 4.30 14.34
CA ASN A 27 15.78 4.26 14.01
C ASN A 27 15.31 5.62 13.47
N SER A 28 14.38 5.60 12.52
CA SER A 28 13.73 6.85 12.09
C SER A 28 12.89 7.47 13.20
N VAL A 29 12.71 8.79 13.17
CA VAL A 29 11.85 9.52 14.13
C VAL A 29 10.46 8.89 14.23
N SER A 30 9.84 8.55 13.08
CA SER A 30 8.51 7.91 13.06
C SER A 30 8.49 6.51 13.70
N THR A 31 9.60 5.77 13.66
CA THR A 31 9.74 4.48 14.35
C THR A 31 9.84 4.70 15.85
N ILE A 32 10.62 5.68 16.30
CA ILE A 32 10.77 6.04 17.70
C ILE A 32 9.44 6.51 18.29
N GLU A 33 8.71 7.38 17.59
CA GLU A 33 7.37 7.85 18.01
C GLU A 33 6.37 6.70 18.15
N ARG A 34 6.43 5.72 17.25
CA ARG A 34 5.58 4.52 17.33
C ARG A 34 5.94 3.66 18.54
N ARG A 35 7.23 3.45 18.80
CA ARG A 35 7.69 2.74 19.99
C ARG A 35 7.26 3.43 21.27
N LEU A 36 7.40 4.75 21.35
CA LEU A 36 6.94 5.56 22.48
C LEU A 36 5.42 5.46 22.66
N SER A 37 4.65 5.46 21.57
CA SER A 37 3.19 5.25 21.63
C SER A 37 2.84 3.86 22.15
N SER A 38 3.57 2.82 21.72
CA SER A 38 3.39 1.45 22.20
C SER A 38 3.73 1.32 23.68
N LEU A 39 4.81 1.94 24.15
CA LEU A 39 5.16 1.98 25.57
C LEU A 39 4.06 2.66 26.39
N SER A 40 3.62 3.84 25.98
CA SER A 40 2.55 4.58 26.64
C SER A 40 1.26 3.77 26.74
N TRP A 41 0.87 3.08 25.67
CA TRP A 41 -0.28 2.19 25.68
C TRP A 41 -0.11 1.00 26.64
N ASN A 42 1.04 0.32 26.61
CA ASN A 42 1.32 -0.82 27.48
C ASN A 42 1.30 -0.44 28.97
N TYR A 43 1.86 0.71 29.33
CA TYR A 43 1.81 1.20 30.70
C TYR A 43 0.38 1.59 31.12
N ALA A 44 -0.37 2.24 30.23
CA ALA A 44 -1.78 2.58 30.50
C ALA A 44 -2.64 1.36 30.77
N GLN A 45 -2.44 0.24 30.04
CA GLN A 45 -3.14 -1.03 30.29
C GLN A 45 -2.89 -1.63 31.67
N ARG A 46 -1.80 -1.23 32.33
CA ARG A 46 -1.42 -1.67 33.69
C ARG A 46 -1.79 -0.66 34.77
N GLY A 47 -2.56 0.37 34.42
CA GLY A 47 -2.92 1.45 35.35
C GLY A 47 -1.76 2.38 35.71
N LEU A 48 -0.67 2.35 34.96
CA LEU A 48 0.56 3.12 35.20
C LEU A 48 0.82 4.09 34.03
N PRO A 49 0.10 5.22 33.91
CA PRO A 49 0.19 6.09 32.76
C PRO A 49 1.58 6.70 32.60
N LEU A 50 2.16 6.60 31.40
CA LEU A 50 3.38 7.29 31.02
C LEU A 50 3.04 8.68 30.48
N ASP A 51 3.47 9.72 31.17
CA ASP A 51 3.34 11.10 30.68
C ASP A 51 4.37 11.37 29.58
N ARG A 52 3.89 11.42 28.35
CA ARG A 52 4.74 11.74 27.18
C ARG A 52 5.13 13.21 27.09
N LYS A 53 4.49 14.08 27.88
CA LYS A 53 4.82 15.52 27.98
C LYS A 53 5.86 15.79 29.05
N ASP A 54 6.24 14.77 29.85
CA ASP A 54 7.31 14.90 30.79
C ASP A 54 8.56 15.55 30.14
N ARG A 55 9.19 16.46 30.87
CA ARG A 55 10.31 17.27 30.37
C ARG A 55 11.44 16.43 29.76
N HIS A 56 11.82 15.31 30.39
CA HIS A 56 12.90 14.46 29.88
C HIS A 56 12.54 13.84 28.52
N ILE A 57 11.33 13.29 28.40
CA ILE A 57 10.84 12.68 27.17
C ILE A 57 10.67 13.75 26.07
N ALA A 58 10.01 14.85 26.41
CA ALA A 58 9.71 15.91 25.45
C ALA A 58 10.97 16.56 24.88
N THR A 59 11.98 16.85 25.73
CA THR A 59 13.24 17.44 25.31
C THR A 59 14.04 16.51 24.40
N VAL A 60 14.17 15.23 24.78
CA VAL A 60 14.89 14.26 23.95
C VAL A 60 14.19 14.02 22.61
N MET A 61 12.86 13.95 22.60
CA MET A 61 12.08 13.83 21.35
C MET A 61 12.23 15.05 20.45
N ALA A 62 12.23 16.26 21.01
CA ALA A 62 12.47 17.49 20.25
C ALA A 62 13.87 17.48 19.62
N GLY A 63 14.91 17.18 20.38
CA GLY A 63 16.27 17.03 19.90
C GLY A 63 16.40 15.96 18.81
N THR A 64 15.74 14.81 19.01
CA THR A 64 15.72 13.71 18.02
C THR A 64 15.04 14.15 16.71
N ARG A 65 13.91 14.87 16.77
CA ARG A 65 13.28 15.42 15.59
C ARG A 65 14.18 16.40 14.86
N ASN A 66 14.81 17.32 15.56
CA ASN A 66 15.69 18.31 14.94
C ASN A 66 16.90 17.67 14.27
N LYS A 67 17.53 16.68 14.92
CA LYS A 67 18.76 16.05 14.41
C LYS A 67 18.51 15.00 13.33
N HIS A 68 17.41 14.25 13.44
CA HIS A 68 17.16 13.07 12.59
C HIS A 68 15.91 13.20 11.70
N ALA A 69 15.28 14.39 11.66
CA ALA A 69 14.18 14.60 10.71
C ALA A 69 14.67 14.47 9.26
N ALA A 70 14.01 13.61 8.54
CA ALA A 70 14.20 13.47 7.11
C ALA A 70 12.86 13.60 6.39
N PRO A 71 12.81 14.20 5.19
CA PRO A 71 11.59 14.24 4.41
C PRO A 71 11.02 12.83 4.23
N PRO A 72 9.70 12.64 4.39
CA PRO A 72 9.08 11.33 4.21
C PRO A 72 9.32 10.82 2.80
N ARG A 73 9.97 9.67 2.66
CA ARG A 73 10.16 8.99 1.39
C ARG A 73 8.89 8.28 0.99
N GLN A 74 8.08 8.92 0.18
CA GLN A 74 6.90 8.31 -0.39
C GLN A 74 7.29 7.38 -1.54
N LYS A 75 6.53 6.28 -1.69
CA LYS A 75 6.64 5.41 -2.85
C LYS A 75 6.12 6.12 -4.10
N GLU A 76 6.74 5.85 -5.24
CA GLU A 76 6.34 6.41 -6.51
C GLU A 76 5.03 5.78 -6.99
N ALA A 77 4.19 6.58 -7.61
CA ALA A 77 2.95 6.14 -8.21
C ALA A 77 3.27 5.33 -9.49
N ILE A 78 2.51 4.27 -9.74
CA ILE A 78 2.46 3.61 -11.05
C ILE A 78 1.36 4.32 -11.83
N LEU A 79 1.73 5.05 -12.88
CA LEU A 79 0.77 5.73 -13.74
C LEU A 79 0.10 4.73 -14.73
N PRO A 80 -1.01 5.10 -15.40
CA PRO A 80 -1.68 4.20 -16.35
C PRO A 80 -0.75 3.64 -17.43
N GLU A 81 0.10 4.46 -18.01
CA GLU A 81 1.10 4.08 -19.00
C GLU A 81 2.13 3.08 -18.45
N ASP A 82 2.61 3.32 -17.22
CA ASP A 82 3.49 2.39 -16.53
C ASP A 82 2.80 1.04 -16.28
N LEU A 83 1.53 1.09 -15.85
CA LEU A 83 0.74 -0.12 -15.61
C LEU A 83 0.60 -0.94 -16.90
N ILE A 84 0.28 -0.30 -18.02
CA ILE A 84 0.17 -0.99 -19.32
C ILE A 84 1.50 -1.66 -19.66
N ALA A 85 2.61 -0.95 -19.60
CA ALA A 85 3.94 -1.51 -19.84
C ALA A 85 4.26 -2.69 -18.89
N MET A 86 3.87 -2.57 -17.60
CA MET A 86 4.02 -3.68 -16.65
C MET A 86 3.19 -4.91 -17.01
N LEU A 87 1.97 -4.73 -17.54
CA LEU A 87 1.10 -5.83 -17.99
C LEU A 87 1.68 -6.56 -19.19
N GLU A 88 2.40 -5.87 -20.06
CA GLU A 88 3.08 -6.45 -21.22
C GLU A 88 4.25 -7.36 -20.84
N THR A 89 4.83 -7.18 -19.66
CA THR A 89 5.88 -8.07 -19.14
C THR A 89 5.37 -9.42 -18.62
N LEU A 90 4.05 -9.61 -18.56
CA LEU A 90 3.43 -10.80 -18.01
C LEU A 90 3.04 -11.79 -19.12
N ASP A 91 3.46 -13.04 -18.97
CA ASP A 91 3.07 -14.12 -19.87
C ASP A 91 1.64 -14.58 -19.59
N CYS A 92 0.69 -14.10 -20.43
CA CYS A 92 -0.73 -14.47 -20.35
C CYS A 92 -1.02 -15.93 -20.75
N GLY A 93 -0.06 -16.68 -21.26
CA GLY A 93 -0.15 -18.11 -21.49
C GLY A 93 0.01 -18.97 -20.23
N THR A 94 0.32 -18.35 -19.09
CA THR A 94 0.53 -19.04 -17.82
C THR A 94 -0.48 -18.61 -16.75
N LEU A 95 -0.87 -19.55 -15.88
CA LEU A 95 -1.74 -19.24 -14.73
C LEU A 95 -1.14 -18.17 -13.82
N ARG A 96 0.19 -18.13 -13.68
CA ARG A 96 0.87 -17.11 -12.89
C ARG A 96 0.73 -15.73 -13.53
N GLY A 97 0.93 -15.61 -14.83
CA GLY A 97 0.78 -14.34 -15.54
C GLY A 97 -0.66 -13.82 -15.50
N LEU A 98 -1.65 -14.70 -15.66
CA LEU A 98 -3.07 -14.34 -15.55
C LEU A 98 -3.43 -13.85 -14.15
N ARG A 99 -2.97 -14.55 -13.10
CA ARG A 99 -3.15 -14.12 -11.71
C ARG A 99 -2.51 -12.75 -11.46
N ASP A 100 -1.26 -12.62 -11.86
CA ASP A 100 -0.46 -11.42 -11.62
C ASP A 100 -1.07 -10.21 -12.35
N ARG A 101 -1.59 -10.42 -13.57
CA ARG A 101 -2.33 -9.42 -14.33
C ARG A 101 -3.61 -8.98 -13.60
N ALA A 102 -4.42 -9.94 -13.13
CA ALA A 102 -5.64 -9.64 -12.38
C ALA A 102 -5.33 -8.87 -11.09
N MET A 103 -4.26 -9.23 -10.36
CA MET A 103 -3.83 -8.51 -9.16
C MET A 103 -3.41 -7.06 -9.45
N LEU A 104 -2.66 -6.80 -10.50
CA LEU A 104 -2.22 -5.45 -10.86
C LEU A 104 -3.40 -4.58 -11.25
N LEU A 105 -4.28 -5.07 -12.13
CA LEU A 105 -5.45 -4.33 -12.62
C LEU A 105 -6.47 -4.06 -11.49
N LEU A 106 -6.81 -5.08 -10.69
CA LEU A 106 -7.72 -4.91 -9.56
C LEU A 106 -7.13 -3.99 -8.50
N GLY A 107 -5.86 -4.15 -8.19
CA GLY A 107 -5.16 -3.32 -7.20
C GLY A 107 -5.09 -1.85 -7.60
N PHE A 108 -4.92 -1.58 -8.90
CA PHE A 108 -4.93 -0.22 -9.44
C PHE A 108 -6.35 0.34 -9.48
N ALA A 109 -7.28 -0.30 -10.18
CA ALA A 109 -8.65 0.21 -10.39
C ALA A 109 -9.44 0.35 -9.07
N GLY A 110 -9.27 -0.58 -8.14
CA GLY A 110 -9.87 -0.49 -6.80
C GLY A 110 -9.12 0.40 -5.82
N GLY A 111 -7.92 0.85 -6.16
CA GLY A 111 -7.06 1.59 -5.22
C GLY A 111 -6.76 0.80 -3.94
N LEU A 112 -6.65 -0.51 -4.06
CA LEU A 112 -6.58 -1.42 -2.92
C LEU A 112 -5.19 -1.45 -2.28
N ARG A 113 -5.15 -1.65 -0.97
CA ARG A 113 -3.89 -1.97 -0.28
C ARG A 113 -3.48 -3.41 -0.60
N ARG A 114 -2.19 -3.72 -0.61
CA ARG A 114 -1.68 -5.08 -0.86
C ARG A 114 -2.36 -6.14 0.02
N SER A 115 -2.57 -5.83 1.30
CA SER A 115 -3.26 -6.72 2.24
C SER A 115 -4.76 -6.85 1.95
N GLU A 116 -5.39 -5.82 1.37
CA GLU A 116 -6.78 -5.87 0.93
C GLU A 116 -6.92 -6.77 -0.32
N ILE A 117 -6.00 -6.64 -1.29
CA ILE A 117 -6.01 -7.47 -2.51
C ILE A 117 -5.99 -8.96 -2.17
N VAL A 118 -5.05 -9.40 -1.34
CA VAL A 118 -4.92 -10.82 -1.03
C VAL A 118 -5.96 -11.34 -0.06
N ALA A 119 -6.60 -10.47 0.72
CA ALA A 119 -7.61 -10.85 1.69
C ALA A 119 -9.03 -11.03 1.09
N LEU A 120 -9.18 -10.86 -0.23
CA LEU A 120 -10.44 -11.07 -0.92
C LEU A 120 -10.74 -12.55 -1.11
N ASP A 121 -12.00 -12.90 -0.92
CA ASP A 121 -12.63 -14.15 -1.32
C ASP A 121 -13.55 -13.92 -2.52
N ILE A 122 -14.01 -15.00 -3.16
CA ILE A 122 -14.83 -14.92 -4.37
C ILE A 122 -16.26 -14.49 -4.07
N ASP A 123 -16.76 -14.88 -2.90
CA ASP A 123 -18.16 -14.67 -2.48
C ASP A 123 -18.26 -14.29 -0.98
N ARG A 124 -19.49 -14.15 -0.50
CA ARG A 124 -19.78 -13.79 0.89
C ARG A 124 -19.46 -14.90 1.90
N ASP A 125 -19.40 -16.15 1.45
CA ASP A 125 -18.99 -17.30 2.29
C ASP A 125 -17.46 -17.29 2.43
N ARG A 126 -17.02 -16.37 3.29
CA ARG A 126 -15.60 -16.06 3.47
C ARG A 126 -14.90 -17.18 4.24
N THR A 127 -13.65 -17.37 3.87
CA THR A 127 -12.72 -18.15 4.68
C THR A 127 -12.44 -17.44 6.01
N GLU A 128 -11.95 -18.17 7.01
CA GLU A 128 -11.66 -17.64 8.35
C GLU A 128 -10.70 -16.42 8.32
N ASP A 129 -9.74 -16.45 7.41
CA ASP A 129 -8.75 -15.37 7.21
C ASP A 129 -9.18 -14.33 6.15
N GLY A 130 -10.33 -14.50 5.51
CA GLY A 130 -10.91 -13.58 4.54
C GLY A 130 -11.38 -12.28 5.19
N ARG A 131 -11.06 -11.13 4.56
CA ARG A 131 -11.44 -9.80 5.06
C ARG A 131 -12.25 -9.00 4.04
N GLY A 132 -12.84 -9.68 3.08
CA GLY A 132 -13.68 -9.10 2.05
C GLY A 132 -13.95 -10.11 0.96
N TRP A 133 -14.80 -9.72 0.00
CA TRP A 133 -15.17 -10.56 -1.15
C TRP A 133 -15.42 -9.69 -2.38
N ILE A 134 -15.54 -10.34 -3.52
CA ILE A 134 -15.95 -9.72 -4.76
C ILE A 134 -17.33 -10.22 -5.18
N GLU A 135 -18.07 -9.37 -5.89
CA GLU A 135 -19.30 -9.70 -6.57
C GLU A 135 -19.22 -9.18 -8.00
N ILE A 136 -19.28 -10.08 -9.00
CA ILE A 136 -19.17 -9.69 -10.41
C ILE A 136 -20.57 -9.40 -10.93
N LEU A 137 -20.74 -8.19 -11.43
CA LEU A 137 -21.98 -7.65 -11.97
C LEU A 137 -21.82 -7.34 -13.48
N ASP A 138 -22.92 -7.10 -14.18
CA ASP A 138 -22.88 -6.78 -15.61
C ASP A 138 -22.02 -5.55 -15.92
N LYS A 139 -22.16 -4.50 -15.12
CA LYS A 139 -21.46 -3.22 -15.33
C LYS A 139 -20.06 -3.15 -14.70
N GLY A 140 -19.68 -4.13 -13.89
CA GLY A 140 -18.43 -4.06 -13.16
C GLY A 140 -18.26 -5.15 -12.12
N MET A 141 -17.55 -4.82 -11.06
CA MET A 141 -17.31 -5.67 -9.90
C MET A 141 -17.44 -4.83 -8.64
N LEU A 142 -18.20 -5.32 -7.67
CA LEU A 142 -18.28 -4.75 -6.34
C LEU A 142 -17.29 -5.47 -5.43
N VAL A 143 -16.48 -4.71 -4.71
CA VAL A 143 -15.48 -5.25 -3.77
C VAL A 143 -15.84 -4.79 -2.37
N SER A 144 -16.34 -5.71 -1.54
CA SER A 144 -16.66 -5.45 -0.14
C SER A 144 -15.44 -5.75 0.74
N LEU A 145 -14.99 -4.77 1.52
CA LEU A 145 -13.74 -4.83 2.29
C LEU A 145 -13.93 -4.44 3.74
N ARG A 146 -13.30 -5.18 4.65
CA ARG A 146 -13.14 -4.79 6.04
C ARG A 146 -11.81 -4.04 6.22
N GLY A 147 -11.89 -2.71 6.23
CA GLY A 147 -10.74 -1.83 6.48
C GLY A 147 -10.53 -1.56 7.98
N LYS A 148 -9.58 -0.67 8.29
CA LYS A 148 -9.31 -0.25 9.68
C LYS A 148 -10.48 0.47 10.35
N THR A 149 -11.31 1.14 9.56
CA THR A 149 -12.45 1.96 10.01
C THR A 149 -13.81 1.26 9.85
N GLY A 150 -13.82 -0.04 9.56
CA GLY A 150 -15.04 -0.81 9.33
C GLY A 150 -15.17 -1.31 7.90
N TRP A 151 -16.38 -1.70 7.52
CA TRP A 151 -16.71 -2.17 6.18
C TRP A 151 -16.83 -1.01 5.19
N ARG A 152 -16.37 -1.23 3.98
CA ARG A 152 -16.56 -0.33 2.83
C ARG A 152 -16.73 -1.12 1.55
N GLU A 153 -17.40 -0.53 0.59
CA GLU A 153 -17.54 -1.05 -0.75
C GLU A 153 -16.73 -0.20 -1.72
N VAL A 154 -16.17 -0.86 -2.71
CA VAL A 154 -15.39 -0.27 -3.79
C VAL A 154 -15.96 -0.76 -5.11
N GLU A 155 -16.43 0.17 -5.93
CA GLU A 155 -16.95 -0.12 -7.25
C GLU A 155 -15.81 -0.12 -8.27
N VAL A 156 -15.62 -1.23 -8.96
CA VAL A 156 -14.63 -1.39 -10.02
C VAL A 156 -15.35 -1.58 -11.36
N GLY A 157 -15.40 -0.51 -12.15
CA GLY A 157 -16.04 -0.53 -13.46
C GLY A 157 -15.29 -1.41 -14.48
N ARG A 158 -15.97 -1.77 -15.56
CA ARG A 158 -15.31 -2.39 -16.72
C ARG A 158 -14.41 -1.35 -17.41
N GLY A 159 -13.25 -1.81 -17.87
CA GLY A 159 -12.33 -0.98 -18.66
C GLY A 159 -12.85 -0.76 -20.09
N SER A 160 -12.29 0.22 -20.78
CA SER A 160 -12.59 0.50 -22.20
C SER A 160 -12.04 -0.57 -23.17
N SER A 161 -11.12 -1.40 -22.70
CA SER A 161 -10.55 -2.52 -23.47
C SER A 161 -10.44 -3.75 -22.58
N ASP A 162 -10.78 -4.93 -23.12
CA ASP A 162 -10.65 -6.21 -22.41
C ASP A 162 -9.19 -6.46 -21.98
N ALA A 163 -8.24 -5.98 -22.77
CA ALA A 163 -6.82 -6.11 -22.45
C ALA A 163 -6.43 -5.43 -21.15
N THR A 164 -7.10 -4.37 -20.72
CA THR A 164 -6.83 -3.63 -19.49
C THR A 164 -8.00 -3.62 -18.51
N CYS A 165 -9.04 -4.40 -18.79
CA CYS A 165 -10.23 -4.49 -17.95
C CYS A 165 -9.97 -5.32 -16.69
N PRO A 166 -10.09 -4.75 -15.47
CA PRO A 166 -9.89 -5.49 -14.22
C PRO A 166 -10.91 -6.64 -14.05
N VAL A 167 -12.14 -6.44 -14.52
CA VAL A 167 -13.22 -7.44 -14.41
C VAL A 167 -12.92 -8.64 -15.29
N VAL A 168 -12.57 -8.40 -16.57
CA VAL A 168 -12.21 -9.46 -17.52
C VAL A 168 -10.98 -10.22 -17.02
N ALA A 169 -9.98 -9.53 -16.50
CA ALA A 169 -8.78 -10.17 -15.98
C ALA A 169 -9.07 -11.08 -14.77
N VAL A 170 -9.93 -10.65 -13.85
CA VAL A 170 -10.37 -11.48 -12.70
C VAL A 170 -11.20 -12.66 -13.18
N GLN A 171 -12.15 -12.46 -14.09
CA GLN A 171 -12.97 -13.54 -14.64
C GLN A 171 -12.12 -14.60 -15.36
N THR A 172 -11.16 -14.14 -16.16
CA THR A 172 -10.24 -15.03 -16.89
C THR A 172 -9.37 -15.83 -15.91
N TRP A 173 -8.83 -15.17 -14.88
CA TRP A 173 -8.08 -15.84 -13.82
C TRP A 173 -8.91 -16.91 -13.13
N LEU A 174 -10.11 -16.59 -12.65
CA LEU A 174 -11.00 -17.54 -11.97
C LEU A 174 -11.34 -18.74 -12.83
N LYS A 175 -11.72 -18.48 -14.08
CA LYS A 175 -12.11 -19.52 -15.04
C LYS A 175 -10.96 -20.50 -15.32
N LEU A 176 -9.78 -19.98 -15.67
CA LEU A 176 -8.63 -20.81 -16.06
C LEU A 176 -7.93 -21.47 -14.86
N ALA A 177 -8.01 -20.86 -13.69
CA ALA A 177 -7.53 -21.44 -12.43
C ALA A 177 -8.50 -22.46 -11.81
N GLY A 178 -9.73 -22.57 -12.30
CA GLY A 178 -10.75 -23.45 -11.75
C GLY A 178 -11.19 -23.09 -10.34
N ILE A 179 -11.20 -21.77 -10.01
CA ILE A 179 -11.50 -21.31 -8.65
C ILE A 179 -12.98 -20.88 -8.58
N ALA A 180 -13.79 -21.62 -7.81
CA ALA A 180 -15.22 -21.36 -7.62
C ALA A 180 -15.54 -20.75 -6.24
N HIS A 181 -14.70 -20.92 -5.22
CA HIS A 181 -14.94 -20.45 -3.85
C HIS A 181 -13.63 -20.19 -3.11
N GLY A 182 -13.69 -19.49 -1.98
CA GLY A 182 -12.55 -19.20 -1.10
C GLY A 182 -11.62 -18.11 -1.63
N PRO A 183 -10.31 -18.14 -1.31
CA PRO A 183 -9.38 -17.05 -1.63
C PRO A 183 -9.31 -16.75 -3.12
N LEU A 184 -9.50 -15.45 -3.47
CA LEU A 184 -9.45 -14.98 -4.85
C LEU A 184 -8.07 -15.19 -5.48
N PHE A 185 -7.01 -14.85 -4.73
CA PHE A 185 -5.64 -14.99 -5.20
C PHE A 185 -4.88 -16.04 -4.41
N ARG A 186 -4.45 -17.07 -5.13
CA ARG A 186 -3.79 -18.25 -4.57
C ARG A 186 -2.38 -18.42 -5.11
N ARG A 187 -1.61 -19.24 -4.42
CA ARG A 187 -0.27 -19.62 -4.88
C ARG A 187 -0.36 -20.46 -6.16
N VAL A 188 0.41 -20.09 -7.16
CA VAL A 188 0.63 -20.93 -8.36
C VAL A 188 1.97 -21.62 -8.17
N THR A 189 1.98 -22.96 -8.31
CA THR A 189 3.17 -23.80 -8.10
C THR A 189 4.23 -23.57 -9.16
N GLY A 190 5.47 -24.04 -8.90
CA GLY A 190 6.71 -23.66 -9.57
C GLY A 190 6.65 -23.48 -11.08
N GLN A 191 6.13 -24.46 -11.81
CA GLN A 191 6.06 -24.40 -13.29
C GLN A 191 4.79 -23.74 -13.83
N GLY A 192 3.97 -23.09 -12.99
CA GLY A 192 2.75 -22.40 -13.43
C GLY A 192 1.58 -23.31 -13.78
N LYS A 193 1.67 -24.61 -13.47
CA LYS A 193 0.71 -25.63 -13.92
C LYS A 193 -0.41 -25.93 -12.91
N ALA A 194 -0.24 -25.63 -11.63
CA ALA A 194 -1.25 -25.91 -10.62
C ALA A 194 -1.45 -24.75 -9.64
N VAL A 195 -2.70 -24.57 -9.22
CA VAL A 195 -3.12 -23.55 -8.26
C VAL A 195 -3.31 -24.23 -6.91
N GLY A 196 -2.65 -23.70 -5.87
CA GLY A 196 -2.82 -24.17 -4.49
C GLY A 196 -4.17 -23.74 -3.91
N ALA A 197 -4.50 -24.27 -2.73
CA ALA A 197 -5.70 -23.88 -2.00
C ALA A 197 -5.49 -22.61 -1.16
N ASP A 198 -4.25 -22.40 -0.72
CA ASP A 198 -3.91 -21.34 0.25
C ASP A 198 -3.92 -19.94 -0.35
N ARG A 199 -4.34 -18.98 0.47
CA ARG A 199 -4.29 -17.56 0.20
C ARG A 199 -2.86 -17.09 -0.07
N LEU A 200 -2.71 -16.19 -1.03
CA LEU A 200 -1.42 -15.58 -1.34
C LEU A 200 -0.98 -14.64 -0.21
N ASN A 201 0.31 -14.63 0.09
CA ASN A 201 0.89 -13.66 1.04
C ASN A 201 0.92 -12.26 0.42
N ASP A 202 0.63 -11.23 1.22
CA ASP A 202 0.58 -9.83 0.77
C ASP A 202 1.93 -9.29 0.28
N GLN A 203 3.05 -9.87 0.72
CA GLN A 203 4.37 -9.53 0.22
C GLN A 203 4.55 -9.88 -1.27
N GLU A 204 3.80 -10.88 -1.77
CA GLU A 204 3.86 -11.24 -3.20
C GLU A 204 3.35 -10.12 -4.10
N VAL A 205 2.33 -9.35 -3.66
CA VAL A 205 1.87 -8.15 -4.38
C VAL A 205 2.99 -7.12 -4.47
N ALA A 206 3.72 -6.88 -3.37
CA ALA A 206 4.83 -5.94 -3.37
C ALA A 206 6.00 -6.41 -4.25
N ARG A 207 6.28 -7.72 -4.27
CA ARG A 207 7.29 -8.33 -5.13
C ARG A 207 6.88 -8.25 -6.59
N LEU A 208 5.60 -8.53 -6.88
CA LEU A 208 5.03 -8.41 -8.22
C LEU A 208 5.20 -7.00 -8.77
N VAL A 209 4.74 -5.98 -8.05
CA VAL A 209 4.86 -4.57 -8.48
C VAL A 209 6.31 -4.20 -8.77
N LYS A 210 7.25 -4.57 -7.89
CA LYS A 210 8.67 -4.28 -8.10
C LYS A 210 9.24 -4.98 -9.33
N ARG A 211 8.95 -6.28 -9.47
CA ARG A 211 9.44 -7.09 -10.59
C ARG A 211 8.96 -6.56 -11.92
N THR A 212 7.65 -6.32 -12.04
CA THR A 212 7.05 -5.85 -13.29
C THR A 212 7.43 -4.42 -13.64
N ALA A 213 7.52 -3.51 -12.66
CA ALA A 213 8.01 -2.14 -12.88
C ALA A 213 9.47 -2.11 -13.36
N LEU A 214 10.33 -2.99 -12.82
CA LEU A 214 11.71 -3.12 -13.30
C LEU A 214 11.77 -3.71 -14.70
N ALA A 215 11.04 -4.78 -14.96
CA ALA A 215 10.99 -5.44 -16.27
C ALA A 215 10.44 -4.52 -17.37
N ALA A 216 9.44 -3.70 -17.04
CA ALA A 216 8.87 -2.69 -17.93
C ALA A 216 9.74 -1.45 -18.15
N GLY A 217 10.91 -1.36 -17.52
CA GLY A 217 11.78 -0.20 -17.66
C GLY A 217 11.29 1.07 -16.95
N VAL A 218 10.25 0.99 -16.11
CA VAL A 218 9.73 2.17 -15.39
C VAL A 218 10.84 2.85 -14.60
N ARG A 219 10.99 4.17 -14.75
CA ARG A 219 12.11 4.96 -14.22
C ARG A 219 13.47 4.43 -14.65
N GLY A 220 13.60 4.10 -15.93
CA GLY A 220 14.87 3.67 -16.54
C GLY A 220 16.00 4.68 -16.45
N ASP A 221 15.67 5.93 -16.10
CA ASP A 221 16.61 7.02 -15.79
C ASP A 221 17.46 6.77 -14.53
N LEU A 222 17.06 5.82 -13.67
CA LEU A 222 17.72 5.53 -12.40
C LEU A 222 18.32 4.11 -12.37
N PRO A 223 19.38 3.90 -11.56
CA PRO A 223 19.95 2.58 -11.33
C PRO A 223 18.92 1.61 -10.72
N GLU A 224 19.02 0.33 -11.07
CA GLU A 224 18.06 -0.71 -10.62
C GLU A 224 17.88 -0.75 -9.09
N GLY A 225 18.97 -0.63 -8.33
CA GLY A 225 18.94 -0.64 -6.88
C GLY A 225 18.11 0.51 -6.27
N GLU A 226 18.06 1.66 -6.93
CA GLU A 226 17.23 2.80 -6.54
C GLU A 226 15.79 2.57 -6.97
N ARG A 227 15.56 2.12 -8.20
CA ARG A 227 14.24 1.79 -8.74
C ARG A 227 13.50 0.79 -7.84
N ARG A 228 14.17 -0.25 -7.36
CA ARG A 228 13.60 -1.23 -6.40
C ARG A 228 13.08 -0.60 -5.11
N LYS A 229 13.67 0.53 -4.68
CA LYS A 229 13.26 1.25 -3.47
C LYS A 229 12.08 2.18 -3.71
N LEU A 230 11.85 2.60 -4.96
CA LEU A 230 10.77 3.52 -5.33
C LEU A 230 9.41 2.85 -5.28
N PHE A 231 9.28 1.58 -5.71
CA PHE A 231 8.01 0.90 -5.89
C PHE A 231 7.65 -0.04 -4.73
N SER A 232 6.35 -0.22 -4.52
CA SER A 232 5.78 -1.16 -3.55
C SER A 232 4.31 -1.44 -3.91
N GLY A 233 3.64 -2.36 -3.19
CA GLY A 233 2.20 -2.56 -3.36
C GLY A 233 1.34 -1.30 -3.15
N HIS A 234 1.87 -0.26 -2.49
CA HIS A 234 1.20 1.03 -2.35
C HIS A 234 1.26 1.90 -3.62
N SER A 235 2.17 1.59 -4.54
CA SER A 235 2.37 2.34 -5.78
C SER A 235 1.16 2.25 -6.74
N LEU A 236 0.43 1.14 -6.75
CA LEU A 236 -0.81 0.99 -7.53
C LEU A 236 -1.89 1.95 -7.03
N ARG A 237 -2.11 1.97 -5.72
CA ARG A 237 -3.08 2.85 -5.08
C ARG A 237 -2.70 4.33 -5.25
N ALA A 238 -1.41 4.65 -5.14
CA ALA A 238 -0.90 5.99 -5.42
C ALA A 238 -1.15 6.39 -6.89
N GLY A 239 -1.00 5.43 -7.81
CA GLY A 239 -1.28 5.61 -9.23
C GLY A 239 -2.71 6.02 -9.50
N LEU A 240 -3.69 5.26 -9.01
CA LEU A 240 -5.11 5.62 -9.14
C LEU A 240 -5.35 7.04 -8.62
N ALA A 241 -4.88 7.34 -7.40
CA ALA A 241 -5.09 8.65 -6.77
C ALA A 241 -4.46 9.80 -7.56
N SER A 242 -3.39 9.55 -8.32
CA SER A 242 -2.66 10.56 -9.09
C SER A 242 -3.18 10.72 -10.51
N SER A 243 -3.79 9.68 -11.10
CA SER A 243 -4.21 9.67 -12.51
C SER A 243 -5.68 10.01 -12.73
N THR A 244 -6.53 9.93 -11.70
CA THR A 244 -7.96 10.24 -11.84
C THR A 244 -8.23 11.74 -11.83
N GLU A 245 -8.91 12.22 -12.88
CA GLU A 245 -9.34 13.62 -13.03
C GLU A 245 -10.77 13.87 -12.52
N VAL A 246 -11.24 13.05 -11.59
CA VAL A 246 -12.55 13.18 -10.97
C VAL A 246 -12.49 13.96 -9.67
N ASP A 247 -13.66 14.43 -9.18
CA ASP A 247 -13.79 15.12 -7.90
C ASP A 247 -13.10 14.32 -6.77
N GLU A 248 -12.35 15.03 -5.94
CA GLU A 248 -11.61 14.50 -4.79
C GLU A 248 -12.46 13.59 -3.89
N ARG A 249 -13.75 13.87 -3.75
CA ARG A 249 -14.68 13.07 -2.92
C ARG A 249 -14.81 11.64 -3.42
N TYR A 250 -14.88 11.44 -4.74
CA TYR A 250 -14.94 10.09 -5.32
C TYR A 250 -13.64 9.33 -5.09
N VAL A 251 -12.50 9.99 -5.28
CA VAL A 251 -11.19 9.40 -5.01
C VAL A 251 -11.04 9.05 -3.52
N GLN A 252 -11.49 9.96 -2.64
CA GLN A 252 -11.47 9.72 -1.19
C GLN A 252 -12.33 8.52 -0.80
N LYS A 253 -13.56 8.42 -1.33
CA LYS A 253 -14.48 7.29 -1.12
C LYS A 253 -13.85 5.99 -1.61
N GLN A 254 -13.37 5.97 -2.84
CA GLN A 254 -12.72 4.80 -3.47
C GLN A 254 -11.54 4.29 -2.64
N LEU A 255 -10.70 5.20 -2.19
CA LEU A 255 -9.53 4.87 -1.39
C LEU A 255 -9.86 4.56 0.09
N GLY A 256 -11.03 4.95 0.60
CA GLY A 256 -11.38 4.83 2.02
C GLY A 256 -10.40 5.63 2.89
N HIS A 257 -10.11 6.89 2.51
CA HIS A 257 -9.30 7.79 3.30
C HIS A 257 -10.15 8.45 4.38
N ALA A 258 -9.66 8.44 5.63
CA ALA A 258 -10.34 9.07 6.75
C ALA A 258 -10.39 10.60 6.64
N SER A 259 -9.51 11.21 5.84
CA SER A 259 -9.49 12.67 5.62
C SER A 259 -9.13 13.02 4.18
N ALA A 260 -9.65 14.14 3.70
CA ALA A 260 -9.32 14.73 2.40
C ALA A 260 -7.81 15.05 2.28
N GLU A 261 -7.15 15.42 3.38
CA GLU A 261 -5.71 15.68 3.42
C GLU A 261 -4.88 14.49 2.90
N MET A 262 -5.30 13.25 3.21
CA MET A 262 -4.61 12.06 2.71
C MET A 262 -4.74 11.93 1.19
N THR A 263 -5.88 12.26 0.61
CA THR A 263 -6.11 12.24 -0.84
C THR A 263 -5.30 13.34 -1.53
N ARG A 264 -5.33 14.56 -0.99
CA ARG A 264 -4.58 15.72 -1.51
C ARG A 264 -3.07 15.49 -1.57
N ARG A 265 -2.48 14.70 -0.68
CA ARG A 265 -1.06 14.35 -0.74
C ARG A 265 -0.66 13.64 -2.03
N TYR A 266 -1.56 12.85 -2.61
CA TYR A 266 -1.33 12.21 -3.91
C TYR A 266 -1.54 13.18 -5.07
N GLN A 267 -2.58 14.00 -5.01
CA GLN A 267 -2.92 14.97 -6.06
C GLN A 267 -1.87 16.08 -6.18
N ARG A 268 -1.29 16.57 -5.08
CA ARG A 268 -0.21 17.57 -5.08
C ARG A 268 1.02 17.15 -5.90
N ARG A 269 1.24 15.86 -6.11
CA ARG A 269 2.32 15.35 -6.97
C ARG A 269 2.00 15.53 -8.44
N ARG A 270 0.75 15.31 -8.84
CA ARG A 270 0.28 15.54 -10.21
C ARG A 270 0.32 17.01 -10.57
N ASP A 271 -0.05 17.85 -9.62
CA ASP A 271 -0.22 19.29 -9.81
C ASP A 271 1.06 20.11 -9.56
N ARG A 272 2.22 19.43 -9.43
CA ARG A 272 3.50 20.14 -9.36
C ARG A 272 3.67 21.00 -10.61
N PHE A 273 3.90 22.31 -10.38
CA PHE A 273 4.04 23.31 -11.43
C PHE A 273 2.80 23.63 -12.26
N ARG A 274 1.61 23.02 -11.97
CA ARG A 274 0.35 23.40 -12.62
C ARG A 274 0.01 24.88 -12.32
N VAL A 275 0.30 25.33 -11.12
CA VAL A 275 0.30 26.74 -10.76
C VAL A 275 1.77 27.18 -10.65
N ASN A 276 2.24 27.90 -11.66
CA ASN A 276 3.58 28.46 -11.69
C ASN A 276 3.56 29.89 -11.12
N LEU A 277 3.84 29.98 -9.82
CA LEU A 277 3.84 31.28 -9.12
C LEU A 277 4.93 32.22 -9.66
N THR A 278 6.06 31.70 -10.11
CA THR A 278 7.14 32.50 -10.72
C THR A 278 6.63 33.18 -11.98
N LYS A 279 5.99 32.43 -12.88
CA LYS A 279 5.35 33.00 -14.07
C LYS A 279 4.22 33.97 -13.73
N ALA A 280 3.43 33.64 -12.71
CA ALA A 280 2.31 34.51 -12.24
C ALA A 280 2.80 35.80 -11.58
N SER A 281 4.03 35.81 -11.03
CA SER A 281 4.68 37.02 -10.46
C SER A 281 5.39 37.89 -11.48
N GLY A 282 5.36 37.50 -12.76
CA GLY A 282 5.98 38.30 -13.85
C GLY A 282 7.49 38.05 -14.06
N LEU A 283 8.03 36.96 -13.46
CA LEU A 283 9.43 36.52 -13.66
C LEU A 283 9.55 35.43 -14.72
#